data_1a28c1a03acf2b416cc17075a8405cd7
#
_entry.id   1a28c1a03acf2b416cc17075a8405cd7
#
_cell.length_a   1.000
_cell.length_b   1.000
_cell.length_c   1.000
_cell.angle_alpha   90.00
_cell.angle_beta   90.00
_cell.angle_gamma   90.00
#
_symmetry.space_group_name_H-M   'P 1'
#
loop_
_entity.id
_entity.type
_entity.pdbx_description
1 polymer ?
#
loop_
_entity_poly.entity_id
_entity_poly.type
_entity_poly.pdbx_seq_one_letter_code
_entity_poly.pdbx_strand_id
1 'polypeptide(L)'
;MTYLLQSPEEISSMVLFKMKLIAESYLGDTITNAVVTVPAYANDSQRQATKDAGTISGLNVLRVINEPTAAAIAYGLDTKVSDERNVLVFDLGGGTLDVSLLTMEEGIFVVKATAGNLHLGGEDFDHRLVNHFVREFKRKFKKDLSSNPRALRRLRTACERAKRILSSAANTAIEIDSLHEGIDFYTSLTRARFEELCQDLFRNTLEPVEKVLLDSKMDKANVDEIVLVGGSTRIPRVIKLVTDFFNGKEPNKSINPDEAVAYGAAVQAAIISGDTSEKTRDLLLMDVTPLSLGYFVFFGHMFLFQWLTLFPVSRQMMVS
;
A
#
# COMPACT_ATOMS: atom_id res chain seq x y z
N MET A 1 28.57 -22.53 -9.90
CA MET A 1 27.72 -21.66 -9.11
C MET A 1 26.28 -22.12 -9.31
N THR A 2 25.72 -22.83 -8.36
CA THR A 2 24.34 -23.34 -8.47
C THR A 2 23.42 -22.15 -8.11
N TYR A 3 22.68 -21.64 -9.10
CA TYR A 3 21.63 -20.66 -8.82
C TYR A 3 20.49 -21.37 -8.09
N LEU A 4 20.25 -21.02 -6.86
CA LEU A 4 19.01 -21.38 -6.18
C LEU A 4 17.88 -20.56 -6.84
N LEU A 5 17.05 -21.25 -7.63
CA LEU A 5 15.80 -20.69 -8.11
C LEU A 5 14.83 -20.68 -6.92
N GLN A 6 14.34 -19.50 -6.55
CA GLN A 6 13.33 -19.33 -5.51
C GLN A 6 12.05 -18.79 -6.16
N SER A 7 10.90 -19.27 -5.68
CA SER A 7 9.61 -18.72 -6.09
C SER A 7 9.35 -17.37 -5.42
N PRO A 8 8.47 -16.52 -5.96
CA PRO A 8 8.06 -15.29 -5.30
C PRO A 8 7.54 -15.51 -3.88
N GLU A 9 6.81 -16.60 -3.65
CA GLU A 9 6.27 -16.98 -2.34
C GLU A 9 7.38 -17.28 -1.34
N GLU A 10 8.45 -17.97 -1.77
CA GLU A 10 9.62 -18.23 -0.91
C GLU A 10 10.33 -16.95 -0.52
N ILE A 11 10.49 -15.98 -1.43
CA ILE A 11 11.09 -14.68 -1.13
C ILE A 11 10.21 -13.91 -0.14
N SER A 12 8.89 -13.87 -0.38
CA SER A 12 7.93 -13.23 0.52
C SER A 12 7.91 -13.88 1.89
N SER A 13 8.05 -15.22 1.95
CA SER A 13 8.10 -15.97 3.21
C SER A 13 9.29 -15.58 4.08
N MET A 14 10.43 -15.21 3.49
CA MET A 14 11.60 -14.74 4.25
C MET A 14 11.31 -13.44 4.99
N VAL A 15 10.52 -12.53 4.40
CA VAL A 15 10.09 -11.29 5.04
C VAL A 15 9.11 -11.60 6.18
N LEU A 16 8.11 -12.45 5.93
CA LEU A 16 7.13 -12.85 6.95
C LEU A 16 7.81 -13.60 8.11
N PHE A 17 8.76 -14.48 7.81
CA PHE A 17 9.57 -15.14 8.83
C PHE A 17 10.37 -14.15 9.69
N LYS A 18 10.95 -13.12 9.07
CA LYS A 18 11.64 -12.06 9.81
C LYS A 18 10.69 -11.28 10.72
N MET A 19 9.48 -10.97 10.26
CA MET A 19 8.46 -10.32 11.09
C MET A 19 8.04 -11.21 12.26
N LYS A 20 7.83 -12.51 12.02
CA LYS A 20 7.57 -13.50 13.07
C LYS A 20 8.65 -13.47 14.14
N LEU A 21 9.92 -13.58 13.75
CA LEU A 21 11.06 -13.57 14.70
C LEU A 21 11.12 -12.28 15.52
N ILE A 22 10.80 -11.13 14.91
CA ILE A 22 10.76 -9.84 15.62
C ILE A 22 9.64 -9.85 16.66
N ALA A 23 8.44 -10.31 16.28
CA ALA A 23 7.30 -10.40 17.18
C ALA A 23 7.56 -11.38 18.34
N GLU A 24 8.10 -12.56 18.06
CA GLU A 24 8.48 -13.56 19.08
C GLU A 24 9.53 -13.02 20.05
N SER A 25 10.54 -12.31 19.52
CA SER A 25 11.56 -11.66 20.36
C SER A 25 10.99 -10.56 21.26
N TYR A 26 9.99 -9.82 20.77
CA TYR A 26 9.36 -8.74 21.53
C TYR A 26 8.40 -9.27 22.60
N LEU A 27 7.60 -10.27 22.27
CA LEU A 27 6.57 -10.83 23.16
C LEU A 27 7.14 -11.88 24.13
N GLY A 28 8.28 -12.49 23.79
CA GLY A 28 8.86 -13.60 24.57
C GLY A 28 8.10 -14.93 24.44
N ASP A 29 7.25 -15.06 23.40
CA ASP A 29 6.42 -16.24 23.16
C ASP A 29 6.40 -16.61 21.68
N THR A 30 5.99 -17.84 21.36
CA THR A 30 5.92 -18.36 20.00
C THR A 30 4.69 -17.84 19.27
N ILE A 31 4.88 -17.28 18.07
CA ILE A 31 3.81 -16.82 17.20
C ILE A 31 3.45 -17.90 16.18
N THR A 32 2.22 -18.38 16.23
CA THR A 32 1.71 -19.41 15.32
C THR A 32 0.67 -18.88 14.34
N ASN A 33 -0.21 -17.99 14.77
CA ASN A 33 -1.34 -17.46 13.97
C ASN A 33 -1.06 -16.03 13.51
N ALA A 34 -1.55 -15.69 12.32
CA ALA A 34 -1.43 -14.35 11.77
C ALA A 34 -2.65 -13.96 10.92
N VAL A 35 -2.94 -12.67 10.92
CA VAL A 35 -3.73 -12.01 9.88
C VAL A 35 -2.74 -11.27 8.98
N VAL A 36 -2.85 -11.45 7.67
CA VAL A 36 -1.97 -10.84 6.69
C VAL A 36 -2.79 -9.89 5.81
N THR A 37 -2.21 -8.74 5.50
CA THR A 37 -2.86 -7.74 4.65
C THR A 37 -2.34 -7.80 3.23
N VAL A 38 -3.19 -7.42 2.28
CA VAL A 38 -2.86 -7.30 0.86
C VAL A 38 -3.51 -6.03 0.28
N PRO A 39 -2.96 -5.45 -0.79
CA PRO A 39 -3.64 -4.38 -1.51
C PRO A 39 -5.06 -4.78 -1.90
N ALA A 40 -6.00 -3.82 -1.87
CA ALA A 40 -7.40 -4.10 -2.17
C ALA A 40 -7.61 -4.65 -3.60
N TYR A 41 -6.75 -4.24 -4.54
CA TYR A 41 -6.76 -4.68 -5.94
C TYR A 41 -6.02 -6.01 -6.20
N ALA A 42 -5.47 -6.66 -5.15
CA ALA A 42 -4.87 -7.98 -5.30
C ALA A 42 -5.92 -9.01 -5.77
N ASN A 43 -5.58 -9.74 -6.82
CA ASN A 43 -6.42 -10.83 -7.32
C ASN A 43 -6.33 -12.09 -6.45
N ASP A 44 -7.19 -13.07 -6.71
CA ASP A 44 -7.25 -14.31 -5.93
C ASP A 44 -5.91 -15.06 -5.90
N SER A 45 -5.22 -15.16 -7.03
CA SER A 45 -3.90 -15.81 -7.11
C SER A 45 -2.86 -15.10 -6.25
N GLN A 46 -2.86 -13.76 -6.20
CA GLN A 46 -1.95 -12.97 -5.36
C GLN A 46 -2.28 -13.15 -3.87
N ARG A 47 -3.57 -13.21 -3.52
CA ARG A 47 -4.02 -13.50 -2.14
C ARG A 47 -3.60 -14.90 -1.71
N GLN A 48 -3.77 -15.89 -2.58
CA GLN A 48 -3.34 -17.26 -2.32
C GLN A 48 -1.81 -17.35 -2.17
N ALA A 49 -1.03 -16.72 -3.06
CA ALA A 49 0.42 -16.67 -2.98
C ALA A 49 0.91 -16.03 -1.66
N THR A 50 0.22 -14.99 -1.17
CA THR A 50 0.50 -14.38 0.13
C THR A 50 0.22 -15.34 1.28
N LYS A 51 -0.88 -16.08 1.21
CA LYS A 51 -1.23 -17.12 2.20
C LYS A 51 -0.21 -18.25 2.20
N ASP A 52 0.24 -18.68 1.02
CA ASP A 52 1.26 -19.73 0.87
C ASP A 52 2.61 -19.26 1.42
N ALA A 53 3.01 -18.01 1.17
CA ALA A 53 4.20 -17.42 1.78
C ALA A 53 4.14 -17.42 3.33
N GLY A 54 2.97 -17.14 3.90
CA GLY A 54 2.71 -17.26 5.34
C GLY A 54 2.93 -18.67 5.82
N THR A 55 2.38 -19.65 5.14
CA THR A 55 2.53 -21.09 5.47
C THR A 55 3.99 -21.53 5.39
N ILE A 56 4.73 -21.14 4.34
CA ILE A 56 6.17 -21.43 4.18
C ILE A 56 6.97 -20.81 5.34
N SER A 57 6.58 -19.64 5.84
CA SER A 57 7.23 -18.99 6.98
C SER A 57 6.90 -19.63 8.34
N GLY A 58 6.06 -20.67 8.37
CA GLY A 58 5.61 -21.34 9.58
C GLY A 58 4.54 -20.54 10.35
N LEU A 59 3.74 -19.74 9.64
CA LEU A 59 2.55 -19.08 10.17
C LEU A 59 1.29 -19.77 9.68
N ASN A 60 0.30 -19.91 10.56
CA ASN A 60 -1.07 -20.23 10.19
C ASN A 60 -1.80 -18.93 9.86
N VAL A 61 -2.04 -18.67 8.58
CA VAL A 61 -2.74 -17.46 8.13
C VAL A 61 -4.23 -17.65 8.34
N LEU A 62 -4.76 -17.04 9.42
CA LEU A 62 -6.18 -17.12 9.79
C LEU A 62 -7.06 -16.39 8.78
N ARG A 63 -6.60 -15.25 8.31
CA ARG A 63 -7.32 -14.40 7.34
C ARG A 63 -6.36 -13.54 6.52
N VAL A 64 -6.75 -13.26 5.28
CA VAL A 64 -6.15 -12.22 4.43
C VAL A 64 -7.18 -11.11 4.29
N ILE A 65 -6.81 -9.87 4.65
CA ILE A 65 -7.69 -8.70 4.58
C ILE A 65 -7.08 -7.59 3.72
N ASN A 66 -7.91 -6.65 3.27
CA ASN A 66 -7.44 -5.52 2.47
C ASN A 66 -6.72 -4.48 3.34
N GLU A 67 -5.61 -3.93 2.86
CA GLU A 67 -4.82 -2.92 3.56
C GLU A 67 -5.63 -1.67 3.96
N PRO A 68 -6.38 -1.02 3.05
CA PRO A 68 -7.16 0.16 3.42
C PRO A 68 -8.30 -0.16 4.41
N THR A 69 -8.81 -1.38 4.38
CA THR A 69 -9.82 -1.85 5.33
C THR A 69 -9.23 -2.01 6.72
N ALA A 70 -8.03 -2.59 6.83
CA ALA A 70 -7.31 -2.67 8.10
C ALA A 70 -7.02 -1.27 8.66
N ALA A 71 -6.56 -0.34 7.83
CA ALA A 71 -6.32 1.04 8.24
C ALA A 71 -7.60 1.75 8.74
N ALA A 72 -8.74 1.49 8.10
CA ALA A 72 -10.04 2.03 8.53
C ALA A 72 -10.44 1.49 9.93
N ILE A 73 -10.20 0.21 10.21
CA ILE A 73 -10.43 -0.37 11.53
C ILE A 73 -9.59 0.36 12.59
N ALA A 74 -8.30 0.56 12.32
CA ALA A 74 -7.41 1.28 13.23
C ALA A 74 -7.90 2.70 13.49
N TYR A 75 -8.31 3.42 12.44
CA TYR A 75 -8.85 4.77 12.55
C TYR A 75 -10.15 4.82 13.37
N GLY A 76 -11.10 3.93 13.09
CA GLY A 76 -12.41 3.93 13.75
C GLY A 76 -12.35 3.60 15.24
N LEU A 77 -11.41 2.73 15.63
CA LEU A 77 -11.17 2.42 17.04
C LEU A 77 -10.61 3.60 17.84
N ASP A 78 -9.81 4.44 17.19
CA ASP A 78 -9.19 5.60 17.84
C ASP A 78 -10.18 6.77 17.99
N THR A 79 -11.10 6.94 17.03
CA THR A 79 -11.97 8.11 16.94
C THR A 79 -13.34 7.97 17.58
N LYS A 80 -13.76 6.73 17.97
CA LYS A 80 -15.11 6.44 18.52
C LYS A 80 -16.22 7.16 17.76
N VAL A 81 -16.37 6.82 16.47
CA VAL A 81 -17.37 7.42 15.59
C VAL A 81 -18.77 7.03 16.08
N SER A 82 -19.55 7.99 16.60
CA SER A 82 -20.93 7.80 17.03
C SER A 82 -21.95 8.08 15.93
N ASP A 83 -21.59 8.97 15.01
CA ASP A 83 -22.46 9.40 13.91
C ASP A 83 -21.95 8.79 12.59
N GLU A 84 -22.85 8.62 11.62
CA GLU A 84 -22.47 8.17 10.27
C GLU A 84 -21.44 9.13 9.65
N ARG A 85 -20.30 8.58 9.20
CA ARG A 85 -19.23 9.32 8.54
C ARG A 85 -18.73 8.60 7.30
N ASN A 86 -18.52 9.38 6.26
CA ASN A 86 -17.89 8.90 5.02
C ASN A 86 -16.38 9.19 5.08
N VAL A 87 -15.60 8.13 5.13
CA VAL A 87 -14.15 8.20 5.30
C VAL A 87 -13.47 7.69 4.04
N LEU A 88 -12.60 8.51 3.47
CA LEU A 88 -11.71 8.11 2.39
C LEU A 88 -10.37 7.69 2.98
N VAL A 89 -9.98 6.44 2.77
CA VAL A 89 -8.65 5.94 3.06
C VAL A 89 -7.82 6.01 1.78
N PHE A 90 -6.69 6.73 1.85
CA PHE A 90 -5.74 6.91 0.76
C PHE A 90 -4.41 6.28 1.20
N ASP A 91 -4.13 5.09 0.71
CA ASP A 91 -2.94 4.31 1.06
C ASP A 91 -1.92 4.33 -0.07
N LEU A 92 -0.85 5.12 0.09
CA LEU A 92 0.28 5.19 -0.83
C LEU A 92 1.52 4.62 -0.16
N GLY A 93 1.80 3.37 -0.48
CA GLY A 93 2.94 2.63 0.04
C GLY A 93 4.22 2.77 -0.79
N GLY A 94 5.08 1.76 -0.70
CA GLY A 94 6.32 1.67 -1.49
C GLY A 94 6.09 1.27 -2.94
N GLY A 95 5.12 0.41 -3.23
CA GLY A 95 4.88 -0.14 -4.56
C GLY A 95 3.47 0.00 -5.08
N THR A 96 2.50 0.29 -4.21
CA THR A 96 1.07 0.31 -4.54
C THR A 96 0.39 1.56 -4.03
N LEU A 97 -0.71 1.90 -4.68
CA LEU A 97 -1.68 2.89 -4.24
C LEU A 97 -3.04 2.23 -4.17
N ASP A 98 -3.67 2.25 -3.01
CA ASP A 98 -5.06 1.85 -2.81
C ASP A 98 -5.88 3.01 -2.24
N VAL A 99 -7.09 3.16 -2.74
CA VAL A 99 -8.06 4.15 -2.28
C VAL A 99 -9.36 3.44 -2.00
N SER A 100 -9.90 3.61 -0.80
CA SER A 100 -11.20 3.06 -0.42
C SER A 100 -12.07 4.10 0.23
N LEU A 101 -13.34 4.11 -0.13
CA LEU A 101 -14.36 4.94 0.50
C LEU A 101 -15.27 4.06 1.34
N LEU A 102 -15.37 4.40 2.61
CA LEU A 102 -16.16 3.67 3.60
C LEU A 102 -17.19 4.61 4.25
N THR A 103 -18.32 4.03 4.66
CA THR A 103 -19.20 4.62 5.66
C THR A 103 -18.93 3.91 6.99
N MET A 104 -18.81 4.68 8.05
CA MET A 104 -18.55 4.21 9.41
C MET A 104 -19.61 4.73 10.34
N GLU A 105 -20.26 3.86 11.12
CA GLU A 105 -21.31 4.18 12.08
C GLU A 105 -21.30 3.15 13.21
N GLU A 106 -21.18 3.58 14.47
CA GLU A 106 -21.30 2.74 15.67
C GLU A 106 -20.54 1.39 15.62
N GLY A 107 -19.30 1.38 15.09
CA GLY A 107 -18.51 0.15 14.95
C GLY A 107 -18.79 -0.67 13.68
N ILE A 108 -19.74 -0.25 12.85
CA ILE A 108 -20.03 -0.85 11.55
C ILE A 108 -19.22 -0.12 10.47
N PHE A 109 -18.44 -0.87 9.71
CA PHE A 109 -17.60 -0.39 8.60
C PHE A 109 -18.12 -0.98 7.30
N VAL A 110 -18.60 -0.11 6.39
CA VAL A 110 -19.13 -0.53 5.09
C VAL A 110 -18.27 0.08 3.99
N VAL A 111 -17.48 -0.72 3.30
CA VAL A 111 -16.77 -0.28 2.10
C VAL A 111 -17.76 -0.03 0.98
N LYS A 112 -17.80 1.19 0.43
CA LYS A 112 -18.69 1.57 -0.68
C LYS A 112 -18.05 1.31 -2.03
N ALA A 113 -16.78 1.64 -2.16
CA ALA A 113 -15.99 1.43 -3.36
C ALA A 113 -14.50 1.38 -3.02
N THR A 114 -13.73 0.68 -3.86
CA THR A 114 -12.28 0.66 -3.79
C THR A 114 -11.68 0.73 -5.19
N ALA A 115 -10.56 1.42 -5.32
CA ALA A 115 -9.77 1.51 -6.54
C ALA A 115 -8.28 1.57 -6.19
N GLY A 116 -7.41 1.25 -7.14
CA GLY A 116 -5.98 1.26 -6.86
C GLY A 116 -5.12 1.11 -8.10
N ASN A 117 -3.81 1.16 -7.85
CA ASN A 117 -2.77 0.91 -8.84
C ASN A 117 -1.66 0.07 -8.19
N LEU A 118 -1.47 -1.16 -8.66
CA LEU A 118 -0.47 -2.10 -8.15
C LEU A 118 0.96 -1.77 -8.58
N HIS A 119 1.15 -0.71 -9.36
CA HIS A 119 2.44 -0.28 -9.92
C HIS A 119 2.66 1.23 -9.76
N LEU A 120 2.23 1.79 -8.64
CA LEU A 120 2.46 3.20 -8.31
C LEU A 120 2.76 3.36 -6.82
N GLY A 121 3.99 3.74 -6.49
CA GLY A 121 4.42 3.90 -5.11
C GLY A 121 5.78 4.58 -4.98
N GLY A 122 6.34 4.52 -3.78
CA GLY A 122 7.62 5.15 -3.43
C GLY A 122 8.81 4.69 -4.26
N GLU A 123 8.83 3.43 -4.71
CA GLU A 123 9.85 2.86 -5.58
C GLU A 123 9.89 3.54 -6.96
N ASP A 124 8.73 3.95 -7.49
CA ASP A 124 8.66 4.64 -8.77
C ASP A 124 9.29 6.03 -8.67
N PHE A 125 9.08 6.71 -7.54
CA PHE A 125 9.75 7.98 -7.27
C PHE A 125 11.26 7.80 -7.16
N ASP A 126 11.72 6.73 -6.50
CA ASP A 126 13.14 6.39 -6.43
C ASP A 126 13.72 6.09 -7.81
N HIS A 127 13.00 5.38 -8.66
CA HIS A 127 13.42 5.12 -10.05
C HIS A 127 13.61 6.40 -10.85
N ARG A 128 12.74 7.40 -10.69
CA ARG A 128 12.90 8.73 -11.33
C ARG A 128 14.20 9.40 -10.90
N LEU A 129 14.51 9.36 -9.61
CA LEU A 129 15.75 9.91 -9.06
C LEU A 129 16.97 9.15 -9.55
N VAL A 130 16.97 7.84 -9.51
CA VAL A 130 18.07 7.01 -10.00
C VAL A 130 18.36 7.31 -11.47
N ASN A 131 17.33 7.31 -12.32
CA ASN A 131 17.47 7.61 -13.74
C ASN A 131 18.02 9.02 -13.99
N HIS A 132 17.60 10.00 -13.18
CA HIS A 132 18.13 11.34 -13.24
C HIS A 132 19.62 11.38 -12.93
N PHE A 133 20.06 10.76 -11.83
CA PHE A 133 21.46 10.78 -11.40
C PHE A 133 22.37 9.89 -12.24
N VAL A 134 21.88 8.79 -12.81
CA VAL A 134 22.63 8.01 -13.83
C VAL A 134 22.99 8.90 -15.02
N ARG A 135 22.03 9.68 -15.53
CA ARG A 135 22.28 10.61 -16.64
C ARG A 135 23.23 11.74 -16.23
N GLU A 136 23.08 12.28 -15.01
CA GLU A 136 23.97 13.31 -14.48
C GLU A 136 25.41 12.80 -14.34
N PHE A 137 25.61 11.61 -13.76
CA PHE A 137 26.91 10.96 -13.64
C PHE A 137 27.56 10.78 -15.01
N LYS A 138 26.84 10.23 -15.98
CA LYS A 138 27.33 10.04 -17.35
C LYS A 138 27.71 11.35 -18.00
N ARG A 139 26.91 12.40 -17.80
CA ARG A 139 27.22 13.74 -18.33
C ARG A 139 28.51 14.33 -17.74
N LYS A 140 28.65 14.21 -16.39
CA LYS A 140 29.73 14.83 -15.60
C LYS A 140 31.06 14.10 -15.78
N PHE A 141 31.03 12.78 -15.73
CA PHE A 141 32.26 11.95 -15.71
C PHE A 141 32.53 11.18 -16.99
N LYS A 142 31.63 11.24 -17.98
CA LYS A 142 31.73 10.51 -19.26
C LYS A 142 31.79 8.98 -19.07
N LYS A 143 31.30 8.46 -17.95
CA LYS A 143 31.23 7.04 -17.58
C LYS A 143 29.78 6.61 -17.41
N ASP A 144 29.47 5.40 -17.86
CA ASP A 144 28.11 4.83 -17.75
C ASP A 144 28.07 3.78 -16.65
N LEU A 145 27.36 4.10 -15.56
CA LEU A 145 27.19 3.19 -14.42
C LEU A 145 25.96 2.26 -14.57
N SER A 146 25.18 2.41 -15.64
CA SER A 146 23.94 1.64 -15.82
C SER A 146 24.13 0.12 -15.93
N SER A 147 25.32 -0.32 -16.35
CA SER A 147 25.71 -1.73 -16.42
C SER A 147 26.28 -2.30 -15.13
N ASN A 148 26.45 -1.48 -14.06
CA ASN A 148 27.00 -1.92 -12.79
C ASN A 148 25.91 -2.07 -11.70
N PRO A 149 25.43 -3.29 -11.42
CA PRO A 149 24.35 -3.51 -10.46
C PRO A 149 24.67 -3.02 -9.03
N ARG A 150 25.95 -3.12 -8.62
CA ARG A 150 26.40 -2.67 -7.30
C ARG A 150 26.34 -1.14 -7.19
N ALA A 151 26.79 -0.43 -8.22
CA ALA A 151 26.71 1.04 -8.25
C ALA A 151 25.25 1.50 -8.25
N LEU A 152 24.40 0.90 -9.10
CA LEU A 152 22.97 1.20 -9.15
C LEU A 152 22.29 0.96 -7.78
N ARG A 153 22.61 -0.14 -7.09
CA ARG A 153 22.05 -0.42 -5.75
C ARG A 153 22.44 0.65 -4.73
N ARG A 154 23.72 1.06 -4.72
CA ARG A 154 24.19 2.13 -3.83
C ARG A 154 23.52 3.47 -4.13
N LEU A 155 23.41 3.81 -5.42
CA LEU A 155 22.72 5.01 -5.86
C LEU A 155 21.22 4.98 -5.46
N ARG A 156 20.54 3.85 -5.65
CA ARG A 156 19.13 3.69 -5.24
C ARG A 156 18.95 3.91 -3.74
N THR A 157 19.81 3.31 -2.92
CA THR A 157 19.76 3.51 -1.46
C THR A 157 19.95 4.97 -1.07
N ALA A 158 20.85 5.70 -1.75
CA ALA A 158 21.07 7.12 -1.50
C ALA A 158 19.87 7.97 -1.97
N CYS A 159 19.26 7.65 -3.12
CA CYS A 159 18.06 8.31 -3.63
C CYS A 159 16.86 8.12 -2.69
N GLU A 160 16.64 6.91 -2.19
CA GLU A 160 15.55 6.61 -1.24
C GLU A 160 15.73 7.39 0.06
N ARG A 161 16.95 7.47 0.59
CA ARG A 161 17.24 8.31 1.77
C ARG A 161 16.98 9.79 1.49
N ALA A 162 17.44 10.29 0.34
CA ALA A 162 17.21 11.67 -0.08
C ALA A 162 15.71 11.97 -0.20
N LYS A 163 14.93 11.10 -0.84
CA LYS A 163 13.46 11.22 -0.92
C LYS A 163 12.83 11.38 0.46
N ARG A 164 13.20 10.56 1.43
CA ARG A 164 12.68 10.65 2.80
C ARG A 164 13.05 11.96 3.49
N ILE A 165 14.29 12.40 3.36
CA ILE A 165 14.74 13.69 3.94
C ILE A 165 13.95 14.86 3.35
N LEU A 166 13.66 14.82 2.04
CA LEU A 166 12.91 15.87 1.36
C LEU A 166 11.44 15.98 1.78
N SER A 167 10.91 15.03 2.57
CA SER A 167 9.59 15.20 3.19
C SER A 167 9.58 16.29 4.27
N SER A 168 10.72 16.51 4.94
CA SER A 168 10.87 17.53 5.99
C SER A 168 11.82 18.69 5.61
N ALA A 169 12.84 18.44 4.78
CA ALA A 169 13.83 19.44 4.36
C ALA A 169 13.54 19.95 2.94
N ALA A 170 13.99 21.18 2.63
CA ALA A 170 13.88 21.76 1.29
C ALA A 170 14.95 21.27 0.32
N ASN A 171 16.08 20.78 0.84
CA ASN A 171 17.19 20.23 0.07
C ASN A 171 17.93 19.15 0.88
N THR A 172 18.71 18.33 0.17
CA THR A 172 19.60 17.32 0.76
C THR A 172 20.80 17.06 -0.16
N ALA A 173 21.90 16.59 0.43
CA ALA A 173 23.07 16.12 -0.33
C ALA A 173 22.95 14.61 -0.62
N ILE A 174 23.53 14.21 -1.73
CA ILE A 174 23.78 12.80 -2.10
C ILE A 174 25.28 12.63 -2.21
N GLU A 175 25.85 11.84 -1.33
CA GLU A 175 27.30 11.63 -1.20
C GLU A 175 27.58 10.13 -1.22
N ILE A 176 28.30 9.68 -2.26
CA ILE A 176 28.63 8.27 -2.45
C ILE A 176 30.09 8.16 -2.86
N ASP A 177 30.94 7.77 -1.93
CA ASP A 177 32.36 7.54 -2.19
C ASP A 177 32.53 6.36 -3.13
N SER A 178 33.43 6.52 -4.10
CA SER A 178 33.80 5.45 -5.05
C SER A 178 32.58 4.73 -5.63
N LEU A 179 31.63 5.50 -6.18
CA LEU A 179 30.39 4.97 -6.73
C LEU A 179 30.64 4.03 -7.90
N HIS A 180 31.50 4.45 -8.85
CA HIS A 180 31.80 3.69 -10.06
C HIS A 180 33.23 3.99 -10.54
N GLU A 181 34.02 2.93 -10.81
CA GLU A 181 35.42 3.03 -11.24
C GLU A 181 36.30 3.98 -10.39
N GLY A 182 36.10 3.95 -9.07
CA GLY A 182 36.83 4.81 -8.12
C GLY A 182 36.39 6.27 -8.11
N ILE A 183 35.35 6.65 -8.82
CA ILE A 183 34.83 8.02 -8.91
C ILE A 183 33.82 8.24 -7.80
N ASP A 184 34.03 9.30 -7.02
CA ASP A 184 33.09 9.77 -6.02
C ASP A 184 31.94 10.54 -6.67
N PHE A 185 30.74 10.39 -6.12
CA PHE A 185 29.57 11.11 -6.61
C PHE A 185 28.99 11.99 -5.50
N TYR A 186 29.18 13.28 -5.66
CA TYR A 186 28.66 14.31 -4.76
C TYR A 186 27.75 15.25 -5.55
N THR A 187 26.50 15.36 -5.11
CA THR A 187 25.50 16.24 -5.72
C THR A 187 24.46 16.65 -4.67
N SER A 188 23.56 17.54 -5.03
CA SER A 188 22.46 17.97 -4.19
C SER A 188 21.12 17.79 -4.90
N LEU A 189 20.08 17.58 -4.15
CA LEU A 189 18.71 17.46 -4.62
C LEU A 189 17.81 18.39 -3.82
N THR A 190 17.06 19.24 -4.51
CA THR A 190 16.01 20.07 -3.90
C THR A 190 14.66 19.37 -3.97
N ARG A 191 13.76 19.66 -3.01
CA ARG A 191 12.37 19.19 -3.04
C ARG A 191 11.67 19.58 -4.35
N ALA A 192 11.85 20.82 -4.80
CA ALA A 192 11.27 21.31 -6.06
C ALA A 192 11.72 20.47 -7.26
N ARG A 193 13.01 20.09 -7.33
CA ARG A 193 13.52 19.23 -8.40
C ARG A 193 12.98 17.81 -8.32
N PHE A 194 12.86 17.25 -7.12
CA PHE A 194 12.22 15.95 -6.89
C PHE A 194 10.77 15.97 -7.36
N GLU A 195 10.00 16.98 -6.96
CA GLU A 195 8.58 17.13 -7.33
C GLU A 195 8.41 17.30 -8.85
N GLU A 196 9.31 18.02 -9.50
CA GLU A 196 9.31 18.17 -10.96
C GLU A 196 9.54 16.83 -11.68
N LEU A 197 10.55 16.04 -11.22
CA LEU A 197 10.90 14.74 -11.80
C LEU A 197 9.78 13.69 -11.64
N CYS A 198 8.92 13.84 -10.65
CA CYS A 198 7.83 12.91 -10.31
C CYS A 198 6.43 13.49 -10.56
N GLN A 199 6.30 14.64 -11.23
CA GLN A 199 5.06 15.38 -11.34
C GLN A 199 3.90 14.58 -11.96
N ASP A 200 4.19 13.79 -12.99
CA ASP A 200 3.22 12.90 -13.64
C ASP A 200 2.75 11.80 -12.70
N LEU A 201 3.68 11.16 -11.99
CA LEU A 201 3.36 10.12 -11.02
C LEU A 201 2.48 10.65 -9.88
N PHE A 202 2.79 11.84 -9.37
CA PHE A 202 1.96 12.46 -8.33
C PHE A 202 0.55 12.78 -8.81
N ARG A 203 0.36 13.23 -10.05
CA ARG A 203 -0.98 13.47 -10.62
C ARG A 203 -1.77 12.18 -10.75
N ASN A 204 -1.13 11.11 -11.18
CA ASN A 204 -1.78 9.81 -11.35
C ASN A 204 -2.30 9.22 -10.03
N THR A 205 -1.84 9.73 -8.86
CA THR A 205 -2.38 9.29 -7.58
C THR A 205 -3.85 9.72 -7.36
N LEU A 206 -4.35 10.68 -8.10
CA LEU A 206 -5.74 11.13 -8.00
C LEU A 206 -6.72 10.30 -8.84
N GLU A 207 -6.25 9.57 -9.86
CA GLU A 207 -7.11 8.73 -10.71
C GLU A 207 -7.93 7.70 -9.91
N PRO A 208 -7.35 6.94 -8.95
CA PRO A 208 -8.14 6.04 -8.11
C PRO A 208 -9.12 6.78 -7.19
N VAL A 209 -8.81 8.01 -6.76
CA VAL A 209 -9.73 8.82 -5.93
C VAL A 209 -10.97 9.19 -6.73
N GLU A 210 -10.80 9.68 -7.97
CA GLU A 210 -11.91 10.01 -8.87
C GLU A 210 -12.76 8.77 -9.16
N LYS A 211 -12.10 7.63 -9.41
CA LYS A 211 -12.79 6.36 -9.68
C LYS A 211 -13.63 5.90 -8.49
N VAL A 212 -13.10 5.94 -7.27
CA VAL A 212 -13.84 5.55 -6.06
C VAL A 212 -15.06 6.43 -5.83
N LEU A 213 -14.95 7.74 -6.03
CA LEU A 213 -16.08 8.66 -5.93
C LEU A 213 -17.16 8.37 -6.99
N LEU A 214 -16.73 8.08 -8.22
CA LEU A 214 -17.64 7.73 -9.32
C LEU A 214 -18.36 6.40 -9.04
N ASP A 215 -17.62 5.36 -8.65
CA ASP A 215 -18.15 4.02 -8.41
C ASP A 215 -19.10 3.99 -7.20
N SER A 216 -18.81 4.77 -6.16
CA SER A 216 -19.66 4.93 -4.98
C SER A 216 -20.84 5.87 -5.22
N LYS A 217 -20.84 6.63 -6.33
CA LYS A 217 -21.80 7.71 -6.62
C LYS A 217 -21.84 8.79 -5.53
N MET A 218 -20.73 9.03 -4.87
CA MET A 218 -20.61 10.00 -3.79
C MET A 218 -19.93 11.28 -4.30
N ASP A 219 -20.51 12.43 -3.96
CA ASP A 219 -19.85 13.71 -4.19
C ASP A 219 -18.68 13.88 -3.22
N LYS A 220 -17.57 14.44 -3.67
CA LYS A 220 -16.40 14.71 -2.85
C LYS A 220 -16.68 15.62 -1.65
N ALA A 221 -17.72 16.46 -1.72
CA ALA A 221 -18.14 17.32 -0.62
C ALA A 221 -18.72 16.51 0.56
N ASN A 222 -19.24 15.32 0.29
CA ASN A 222 -19.84 14.41 1.29
C ASN A 222 -18.81 13.46 1.93
N VAL A 223 -17.53 13.57 1.57
CA VAL A 223 -16.45 12.90 2.28
C VAL A 223 -16.13 13.68 3.54
N ASP A 224 -16.39 13.10 4.70
CA ASP A 224 -16.21 13.78 5.99
C ASP A 224 -14.73 13.82 6.39
N GLU A 225 -14.04 12.70 6.25
CA GLU A 225 -12.66 12.53 6.68
C GLU A 225 -11.79 11.91 5.56
N ILE A 226 -10.53 12.30 5.53
CA ILE A 226 -9.51 11.74 4.65
C ILE A 226 -8.39 11.18 5.53
N VAL A 227 -8.14 9.89 5.44
CA VAL A 227 -7.12 9.19 6.22
C VAL A 227 -5.96 8.81 5.28
N LEU A 228 -4.76 9.33 5.58
CA LEU A 228 -3.56 9.03 4.82
C LEU A 228 -2.81 7.87 5.44
N VAL A 229 -2.48 6.87 4.64
CA VAL A 229 -1.81 5.63 5.00
C VAL A 229 -0.63 5.40 4.07
N GLY A 230 0.40 4.70 4.55
CA GLY A 230 1.63 4.43 3.80
C GLY A 230 2.65 5.56 3.89
N GLY A 231 3.94 5.21 3.95
CA GLY A 231 5.03 6.16 4.15
C GLY A 231 5.18 7.21 3.07
N SER A 232 4.76 6.90 1.82
CA SER A 232 4.81 7.84 0.70
C SER A 232 3.79 8.98 0.80
N THR A 233 2.77 8.86 1.64
CA THR A 233 1.83 9.96 1.94
C THR A 233 2.48 11.09 2.75
N ARG A 234 3.67 10.86 3.33
CA ARG A 234 4.43 11.93 4.00
C ARG A 234 5.03 12.95 3.04
N ILE A 235 5.02 12.68 1.74
CA ILE A 235 5.52 13.60 0.71
C ILE A 235 4.61 14.83 0.64
N PRO A 236 5.13 16.07 0.87
CA PRO A 236 4.29 17.27 0.93
C PRO A 236 3.44 17.51 -0.32
N ARG A 237 3.97 17.12 -1.49
CA ARG A 237 3.24 17.27 -2.76
C ARG A 237 2.02 16.36 -2.82
N VAL A 238 2.08 15.15 -2.27
CA VAL A 238 0.94 14.22 -2.19
C VAL A 238 -0.14 14.79 -1.28
N ILE A 239 0.25 15.21 -0.07
CA ILE A 239 -0.69 15.85 0.88
C ILE A 239 -1.41 17.02 0.22
N LYS A 240 -0.63 17.91 -0.42
CA LYS A 240 -1.18 19.09 -1.09
C LYS A 240 -2.16 18.71 -2.21
N LEU A 241 -1.85 17.72 -3.03
CA LEU A 241 -2.74 17.30 -4.12
C LEU A 241 -4.07 16.75 -3.60
N VAL A 242 -4.04 15.94 -2.55
CA VAL A 242 -5.24 15.40 -1.92
C VAL A 242 -6.05 16.53 -1.28
N THR A 243 -5.40 17.41 -0.51
CA THR A 243 -6.06 18.59 0.10
C THR A 243 -6.71 19.48 -0.95
N ASP A 244 -5.99 19.83 -2.02
CA ASP A 244 -6.51 20.67 -3.12
C ASP A 244 -7.70 19.99 -3.82
N PHE A 245 -7.64 18.68 -4.05
CA PHE A 245 -8.73 17.91 -4.68
C PHE A 245 -10.02 17.97 -3.86
N PHE A 246 -9.92 17.91 -2.54
CA PHE A 246 -11.04 17.99 -1.60
C PHE A 246 -11.32 19.44 -1.12
N ASN A 247 -11.07 20.44 -1.97
CA ASN A 247 -11.38 21.83 -1.74
C ASN A 247 -10.76 22.43 -0.46
N GLY A 248 -9.56 22.01 -0.10
CA GLY A 248 -8.84 22.48 1.08
C GLY A 248 -9.11 21.68 2.36
N LYS A 249 -9.84 20.55 2.28
CA LYS A 249 -10.05 19.67 3.43
C LYS A 249 -8.72 19.01 3.81
N GLU A 250 -8.23 19.29 5.00
CA GLU A 250 -6.98 18.72 5.52
C GLU A 250 -7.17 17.24 5.88
N PRO A 251 -6.24 16.35 5.50
CA PRO A 251 -6.27 14.97 5.92
C PRO A 251 -6.10 14.81 7.43
N ASN A 252 -6.76 13.80 7.98
CA ASN A 252 -6.64 13.43 9.39
C ASN A 252 -5.23 12.93 9.72
N LYS A 253 -4.71 13.32 10.88
CA LYS A 253 -3.34 13.04 11.35
C LYS A 253 -3.32 12.24 12.66
N SER A 254 -4.46 11.66 13.08
CA SER A 254 -4.55 10.96 14.35
C SER A 254 -3.82 9.62 14.37
N ILE A 255 -3.73 8.94 13.22
CA ILE A 255 -3.05 7.65 13.11
C ILE A 255 -1.67 7.78 12.46
N ASN A 256 -0.76 6.89 12.87
CA ASN A 256 0.54 6.79 12.20
C ASN A 256 0.38 6.09 10.84
N PRO A 257 0.69 6.76 9.72
CA PRO A 257 0.50 6.18 8.39
C PRO A 257 1.36 4.94 8.12
N ASP A 258 2.48 4.75 8.84
CA ASP A 258 3.34 3.58 8.67
C ASP A 258 2.84 2.35 9.45
N GLU A 259 1.98 2.53 10.46
CA GLU A 259 1.57 1.48 11.41
C GLU A 259 0.07 1.15 11.32
N ALA A 260 -0.74 2.01 10.71
CA ALA A 260 -2.19 1.88 10.70
C ALA A 260 -2.69 0.51 10.21
N VAL A 261 -2.13 0.01 9.12
CA VAL A 261 -2.50 -1.29 8.54
C VAL A 261 -2.18 -2.44 9.49
N ALA A 262 -0.99 -2.44 10.07
CA ALA A 262 -0.58 -3.48 11.02
C ALA A 262 -1.43 -3.46 12.28
N TYR A 263 -1.79 -2.27 12.76
CA TYR A 263 -2.66 -2.10 13.92
C TYR A 263 -4.05 -2.66 13.66
N GLY A 264 -4.68 -2.31 12.53
CA GLY A 264 -5.98 -2.85 12.15
C GLY A 264 -5.97 -4.37 11.91
N ALA A 265 -4.89 -4.90 11.33
CA ALA A 265 -4.70 -6.34 11.19
C ALA A 265 -4.60 -7.05 12.55
N ALA A 266 -3.91 -6.44 13.53
CA ALA A 266 -3.82 -6.97 14.89
C ALA A 266 -5.19 -6.99 15.60
N VAL A 267 -6.00 -5.96 15.40
CA VAL A 267 -7.39 -5.91 15.91
C VAL A 267 -8.22 -7.03 15.31
N GLN A 268 -8.13 -7.23 13.99
CA GLN A 268 -8.83 -8.33 13.32
C GLN A 268 -8.35 -9.70 13.83
N ALA A 269 -7.07 -9.85 14.11
CA ALA A 269 -6.53 -11.08 14.69
C ALA A 269 -7.09 -11.33 16.09
N ALA A 270 -7.23 -10.30 16.93
CA ALA A 270 -7.85 -10.40 18.26
C ALA A 270 -9.31 -10.84 18.16
N ILE A 271 -10.10 -10.25 17.26
CA ILE A 271 -11.51 -10.62 17.03
C ILE A 271 -11.62 -12.11 16.64
N ILE A 272 -10.82 -12.56 15.68
CA ILE A 272 -10.84 -13.96 15.21
C ILE A 272 -10.40 -14.92 16.32
N SER A 273 -9.53 -14.48 17.22
CA SER A 273 -9.05 -15.26 18.36
C SER A 273 -10.03 -15.27 19.56
N GLY A 274 -11.19 -14.61 19.41
CA GLY A 274 -12.25 -14.61 20.42
C GLY A 274 -12.08 -13.56 21.50
N ASP A 275 -11.36 -12.48 21.23
CA ASP A 275 -11.34 -11.32 22.15
C ASP A 275 -12.73 -10.71 22.25
N THR A 276 -13.21 -10.56 23.49
CA THR A 276 -14.54 -10.03 23.83
C THR A 276 -14.47 -8.66 24.50
N SER A 277 -13.36 -7.94 24.34
CA SER A 277 -13.22 -6.60 24.89
C SER A 277 -14.27 -5.65 24.30
N GLU A 278 -14.68 -4.64 25.06
CA GLU A 278 -15.68 -3.64 24.61
C GLU A 278 -15.27 -2.94 23.29
N LYS A 279 -13.96 -2.89 22.99
CA LYS A 279 -13.44 -2.25 21.79
C LYS A 279 -13.59 -3.07 20.50
N THR A 280 -13.67 -4.40 20.63
CA THR A 280 -13.65 -5.34 19.50
C THR A 280 -14.98 -6.04 19.30
N ARG A 281 -15.80 -6.14 20.36
CA ARG A 281 -17.02 -6.97 20.41
C ARG A 281 -18.08 -6.58 19.38
N ASP A 282 -18.24 -5.30 19.11
CA ASP A 282 -19.31 -4.78 18.28
C ASP A 282 -18.82 -4.31 16.90
N LEU A 283 -17.58 -4.71 16.52
CA LEU A 283 -17.00 -4.35 15.25
C LEU A 283 -17.49 -5.27 14.12
N LEU A 284 -18.19 -4.70 13.16
CA LEU A 284 -18.67 -5.39 11.96
C LEU A 284 -18.04 -4.75 10.71
N LEU A 285 -17.41 -5.58 9.88
CA LEU A 285 -16.81 -5.15 8.63
C LEU A 285 -17.55 -5.75 7.44
N MET A 286 -17.98 -4.91 6.50
CA MET A 286 -18.50 -5.29 5.20
C MET A 286 -17.59 -4.74 4.10
N ASP A 287 -16.92 -5.62 3.38
CA ASP A 287 -15.97 -5.26 2.32
C ASP A 287 -16.55 -5.53 0.92
N VAL A 288 -15.90 -5.03 -0.11
CA VAL A 288 -16.28 -5.21 -1.52
C VAL A 288 -15.15 -5.85 -2.31
N THR A 289 -15.49 -6.61 -3.37
CA THR A 289 -14.49 -7.08 -4.33
C THR A 289 -14.33 -6.07 -5.47
N PRO A 290 -13.11 -5.62 -5.79
CA PRO A 290 -12.85 -4.71 -6.90
C PRO A 290 -12.83 -5.41 -8.26
N LEU A 291 -12.81 -6.75 -8.27
CA LEU A 291 -12.69 -7.58 -9.46
C LEU A 291 -13.99 -8.33 -9.73
N SER A 292 -14.28 -8.56 -11.02
CA SER A 292 -15.42 -9.38 -11.43
C SER A 292 -15.20 -10.84 -11.05
N LEU A 293 -16.24 -11.46 -10.50
CA LEU A 293 -16.27 -12.90 -10.22
C LEU A 293 -16.99 -13.62 -11.36
N GLY A 294 -16.46 -14.76 -11.78
CA GLY A 294 -17.06 -15.58 -12.84
C GLY A 294 -16.85 -17.07 -12.58
N TYR A 295 -17.69 -17.90 -13.16
CA TYR A 295 -17.50 -19.35 -13.16
C TYR A 295 -17.69 -19.90 -14.58
N PHE A 296 -17.01 -21.00 -14.86
CA PHE A 296 -17.13 -21.70 -16.14
C PHE A 296 -18.17 -22.80 -15.99
N VAL A 297 -19.13 -22.86 -16.94
CA VAL A 297 -20.09 -23.94 -17.03
C VAL A 297 -19.75 -24.80 -18.25
N PHE A 298 -19.49 -26.09 -18.04
CA PHE A 298 -19.31 -27.06 -19.13
C PHE A 298 -20.65 -27.72 -19.47
N PHE A 299 -21.20 -27.42 -20.61
CA PHE A 299 -22.28 -28.19 -21.23
C PHE A 299 -21.69 -29.10 -22.32
N GLY A 300 -21.74 -30.42 -22.08
CA GLY A 300 -21.21 -31.51 -22.89
C GLY A 300 -20.81 -31.18 -24.34
N HIS A 301 -19.61 -31.54 -24.74
CA HIS A 301 -18.99 -31.54 -26.07
C HIS A 301 -19.01 -30.26 -26.93
N MET A 302 -19.56 -29.14 -26.49
CA MET A 302 -19.50 -27.86 -27.21
C MET A 302 -18.86 -26.80 -26.30
N PHE A 303 -17.72 -26.26 -26.71
CA PHE A 303 -17.07 -25.09 -26.08
C PHE A 303 -17.91 -23.85 -26.42
N LEU A 304 -18.87 -23.51 -25.60
CA LEU A 304 -19.50 -22.19 -25.61
C LEU A 304 -18.84 -21.38 -24.51
N PHE A 305 -17.95 -20.50 -24.91
CA PHE A 305 -17.47 -19.41 -24.06
C PHE A 305 -18.64 -18.41 -23.91
N GLN A 306 -19.50 -18.62 -22.97
CA GLN A 306 -20.47 -17.62 -22.59
C GLN A 306 -19.88 -16.86 -21.39
N TRP A 307 -19.35 -15.68 -21.68
CA TRP A 307 -19.13 -14.66 -20.63
C TRP A 307 -20.53 -14.31 -20.12
N LEU A 308 -21.00 -15.01 -19.10
CA LEU A 308 -22.02 -14.43 -18.24
C LEU A 308 -21.34 -13.32 -17.47
N THR A 309 -21.39 -12.13 -18.00
CA THR A 309 -21.25 -10.92 -17.21
C THR A 309 -22.47 -10.93 -16.28
N LEU A 310 -22.39 -11.73 -15.21
CA LEU A 310 -23.21 -11.44 -14.05
C LEU A 310 -22.85 -10.00 -13.70
N PHE A 311 -23.87 -9.17 -13.64
CA PHE A 311 -23.84 -7.74 -13.30
C PHE A 311 -22.57 -7.37 -12.54
N PRO A 312 -22.01 -6.16 -12.77
CA PRO A 312 -20.89 -5.72 -11.95
C PRO A 312 -21.32 -5.98 -10.52
N VAL A 313 -20.66 -6.93 -9.85
CA VAL A 313 -20.93 -7.27 -8.46
C VAL A 313 -20.32 -6.15 -7.64
N SER A 314 -20.81 -4.95 -7.90
CA SER A 314 -20.54 -3.79 -7.09
C SER A 314 -21.18 -3.91 -5.69
N ARG A 315 -21.76 -5.05 -5.34
CA ARG A 315 -22.47 -5.22 -4.05
C ARG A 315 -22.75 -6.69 -3.72
N GLN A 316 -21.74 -7.54 -3.58
CA GLN A 316 -21.90 -8.65 -2.66
C GLN A 316 -21.02 -8.35 -1.44
N MET A 317 -21.68 -7.92 -0.38
CA MET A 317 -21.12 -7.78 0.94
C MET A 317 -20.60 -9.13 1.40
N MET A 318 -19.31 -9.25 1.61
CA MET A 318 -18.78 -10.35 2.41
C MET A 318 -18.94 -9.94 3.87
N VAL A 319 -19.87 -10.60 4.57
CA VAL A 319 -19.97 -10.52 6.03
C VAL A 319 -18.82 -11.36 6.57
N SER A 320 -17.92 -10.73 7.28
CA SER A 320 -16.79 -11.40 7.96
C SER A 320 -17.11 -11.67 9.41
#